data_dfdd4390c4ade2ed6421cb6628b60497
#
_entry.id   dfdd4390c4ade2ed6421cb6628b60497
#
_cell.length_a   1.000
_cell.length_b   1.000
_cell.length_c   1.000
_cell.angle_alpha   90.00
_cell.angle_beta   90.00
_cell.angle_gamma   90.00
#
_symmetry.space_group_name_H-M   'P 1'
#
loop_
_entity.id
_entity.type
_entity.pdbx_description
1 polymer ?
#
loop_
_entity_poly.entity_id
_entity_poly.type
_entity_poly.pdbx_seq_one_letter_code
_entity_poly.pdbx_strand_id
1 'polypeptide(L)'
;MPDTMRVAPAPDRVFASRAMLAFGLAMLLPACSPAAEEAEQENGTAAAPEASKPAPAQTSPTAAGAGVAEQISAKRRTLIADAVKALQETESALGLLAAGKADEARAALARATGNLEVVLSADPGLALAPVDVQAMLHDVVIAPGEVERIRGQAEAALDQGRLQDARRMIAELASEHVISVTNIPLATYPSALKQAAALIHAGRTAEAVATLETALSTLVIERTIIPLPLVRAEALLDEARPLAENPQRSAAENDRLRRLLAAARRQIELARALGYATEADTDALFDELTTIERRTEGQGSGAGLFDRIKALFARDASVSPQRETAGAGQ
;
A
#
# COMPACT_ATOMS: atom_id res chain seq x y z
N MET A 1 -4.32 62.70 6.04
CA MET A 1 -4.43 62.37 4.62
C MET A 1 -3.72 61.00 4.42
N PRO A 2 -4.42 59.91 4.27
CA PRO A 2 -3.82 58.62 3.94
C PRO A 2 -3.86 58.41 2.44
N ASP A 3 -2.75 57.91 1.95
CA ASP A 3 -2.41 57.63 0.56
C ASP A 3 -3.16 56.38 0.09
N THR A 4 -3.92 56.48 -0.97
CA THR A 4 -4.71 55.38 -1.54
C THR A 4 -3.86 54.58 -2.54
N MET A 5 -3.41 53.41 -2.12
CA MET A 5 -2.73 52.47 -2.99
C MET A 5 -3.74 51.76 -3.92
N ARG A 6 -3.70 52.13 -5.21
CA ARG A 6 -4.48 51.48 -6.28
C ARG A 6 -3.90 50.11 -6.56
N VAL A 7 -4.72 49.07 -6.39
CA VAL A 7 -4.48 47.71 -6.87
C VAL A 7 -4.92 47.62 -8.32
N ALA A 8 -4.00 47.20 -9.19
CA ALA A 8 -4.26 46.90 -10.60
C ALA A 8 -4.88 45.50 -10.78
N PRO A 9 -5.81 45.30 -11.74
CA PRO A 9 -6.37 43.97 -12.01
C PRO A 9 -5.42 43.08 -12.81
N ALA A 10 -5.43 41.78 -12.48
CA ALA A 10 -4.69 40.74 -13.20
C ALA A 10 -5.35 40.39 -14.55
N PRO A 11 -4.59 39.95 -15.56
CA PRO A 11 -5.12 39.62 -16.87
C PRO A 11 -5.78 38.24 -16.95
N ASP A 12 -6.94 38.19 -17.60
CA ASP A 12 -7.69 37.03 -18.02
C ASP A 12 -6.81 36.04 -18.82
N ARG A 13 -6.75 34.79 -18.37
CA ARG A 13 -6.24 33.69 -19.20
C ARG A 13 -7.41 32.96 -19.85
N VAL A 14 -7.58 33.24 -21.12
CA VAL A 14 -8.45 32.55 -22.07
C VAL A 14 -7.94 31.12 -22.28
N PHE A 15 -8.74 30.14 -21.88
CA PHE A 15 -8.53 28.72 -22.25
C PHE A 15 -9.05 28.52 -23.68
N ALA A 16 -8.12 28.33 -24.61
CA ALA A 16 -8.43 27.93 -25.98
C ALA A 16 -8.61 26.40 -26.06
N SER A 17 -9.84 25.98 -26.36
CA SER A 17 -10.18 24.64 -26.87
C SER A 17 -9.32 24.27 -28.08
N ARG A 18 -8.79 23.06 -28.07
CA ARG A 18 -8.30 22.39 -29.28
C ARG A 18 -9.03 21.08 -29.50
N ALA A 19 -9.73 21.09 -30.61
CA ALA A 19 -10.56 20.05 -31.15
C ALA A 19 -9.78 18.79 -31.58
N MET A 20 -10.53 17.69 -31.59
CA MET A 20 -10.26 16.38 -32.20
C MET A 20 -9.71 16.45 -33.60
N LEU A 21 -8.79 15.57 -33.90
CA LEU A 21 -8.62 15.04 -35.28
C LEU A 21 -8.42 13.52 -35.20
N ALA A 22 -9.46 12.81 -35.63
CA ALA A 22 -9.43 11.39 -35.93
C ALA A 22 -8.73 11.19 -37.29
N PHE A 23 -7.77 10.29 -37.37
CA PHE A 23 -7.29 9.71 -38.62
C PHE A 23 -7.28 8.19 -38.47
N GLY A 24 -8.27 7.58 -39.13
CA GLY A 24 -8.24 6.16 -39.44
C GLY A 24 -7.43 5.94 -40.70
N LEU A 25 -6.62 4.89 -40.71
CA LEU A 25 -6.20 4.25 -41.94
C LEU A 25 -6.02 2.75 -41.67
N ALA A 26 -6.76 1.99 -42.47
CA ALA A 26 -6.80 0.54 -42.49
C ALA A 26 -5.79 -0.04 -43.50
N MET A 27 -5.56 -1.37 -43.37
CA MET A 27 -5.04 -2.34 -44.33
C MET A 27 -3.52 -2.42 -44.54
N LEU A 28 -2.89 -3.57 -44.35
CA LEU A 28 -2.82 -4.76 -45.22
C LEU A 28 -1.85 -5.79 -44.60
N LEU A 29 -2.31 -7.02 -44.44
CA LEU A 29 -1.48 -8.20 -44.31
C LEU A 29 -0.97 -8.62 -45.70
N PRO A 30 0.18 -9.31 -45.82
CA PRO A 30 0.08 -10.68 -46.29
C PRO A 30 0.86 -11.72 -45.46
N ALA A 31 0.27 -12.91 -45.41
CA ALA A 31 0.87 -14.16 -44.99
C ALA A 31 1.86 -14.69 -46.06
N CYS A 32 2.91 -15.34 -45.58
CA CYS A 32 3.55 -16.48 -46.26
C CYS A 32 4.52 -17.20 -45.32
N SER A 33 4.25 -18.45 -45.05
CA SER A 33 5.18 -19.54 -44.69
C SER A 33 5.35 -20.42 -45.92
N PRO A 34 6.17 -21.46 -45.99
CA PRO A 34 7.39 -21.88 -45.26
C PRO A 34 8.55 -22.28 -46.18
N ALA A 35 9.71 -22.56 -45.63
CA ALA A 35 10.56 -23.69 -46.10
C ALA A 35 11.74 -23.94 -45.17
N ALA A 36 11.93 -25.22 -44.88
CA ALA A 36 13.04 -25.79 -44.20
C ALA A 36 14.26 -25.91 -45.13
N GLU A 37 15.47 -25.79 -44.60
CA GLU A 37 16.63 -26.53 -45.15
C GLU A 37 17.71 -26.69 -44.05
N GLU A 38 18.21 -27.89 -44.00
CA GLU A 38 19.24 -28.43 -43.09
C GLU A 38 20.66 -28.09 -43.58
N ALA A 39 21.59 -28.39 -42.67
CA ALA A 39 23.04 -28.59 -42.83
C ALA A 39 23.90 -27.35 -42.55
N GLU A 40 25.05 -27.39 -41.86
CA GLU A 40 26.01 -28.43 -41.48
C GLU A 40 26.93 -27.88 -40.39
N GLN A 41 27.60 -28.78 -39.69
CA GLN A 41 28.57 -28.56 -38.64
C GLN A 41 29.83 -27.82 -39.14
N GLU A 42 30.43 -26.97 -38.29
CA GLU A 42 31.87 -27.05 -38.02
C GLU A 42 32.31 -26.39 -36.71
N ASN A 43 33.00 -27.13 -36.02
CA ASN A 43 34.01 -27.07 -34.95
C ASN A 43 34.69 -25.71 -34.69
N GLY A 44 34.85 -25.40 -33.40
CA GLY A 44 36.01 -24.63 -33.03
C GLY A 44 35.95 -23.83 -31.74
N THR A 45 36.58 -24.33 -30.72
CA THR A 45 37.33 -23.62 -29.68
C THR A 45 36.58 -23.26 -28.39
N ALA A 46 36.95 -24.00 -27.35
CA ALA A 46 36.65 -23.82 -25.95
C ALA A 46 36.99 -22.41 -25.45
N ALA A 47 35.97 -21.72 -24.93
CA ALA A 47 36.14 -20.60 -23.99
C ALA A 47 35.73 -21.07 -22.59
N ALA A 48 36.61 -20.83 -21.61
CA ALA A 48 36.43 -21.21 -20.22
C ALA A 48 35.14 -20.62 -19.61
N PRO A 49 34.51 -21.32 -18.66
CA PRO A 49 33.30 -20.79 -18.01
C PRO A 49 33.69 -19.60 -17.11
N GLU A 50 33.20 -18.44 -17.46
CA GLU A 50 33.13 -17.31 -16.53
C GLU A 50 32.34 -17.74 -15.30
N ALA A 51 32.95 -17.58 -14.13
CA ALA A 51 32.34 -17.85 -12.84
C ALA A 51 31.07 -17.02 -12.69
N SER A 52 29.90 -17.63 -12.81
CA SER A 52 28.60 -17.03 -12.50
C SER A 52 28.62 -16.54 -11.08
N LYS A 53 28.56 -15.22 -10.93
CA LYS A 53 28.33 -14.55 -9.67
C LYS A 53 27.06 -15.14 -9.04
N PRO A 54 27.07 -15.62 -7.78
CA PRO A 54 25.88 -16.20 -7.20
C PRO A 54 24.80 -15.13 -7.14
N ALA A 55 23.68 -15.39 -7.80
CA ALA A 55 22.48 -14.59 -7.67
C ALA A 55 22.06 -14.53 -6.19
N PRO A 56 21.62 -13.39 -5.66
CA PRO A 56 21.09 -13.31 -4.32
C PRO A 56 19.95 -14.32 -4.18
N ALA A 57 20.00 -15.15 -3.13
CA ALA A 57 18.95 -16.11 -2.81
C ALA A 57 17.61 -15.35 -2.74
N GLN A 58 16.81 -15.48 -3.79
CA GLN A 58 15.44 -15.00 -3.81
C GLN A 58 14.65 -15.89 -2.86
N THR A 59 14.34 -15.37 -1.68
CA THR A 59 13.35 -15.97 -0.80
C THR A 59 12.05 -16.07 -1.56
N SER A 60 11.48 -17.27 -1.56
CA SER A 60 10.18 -17.52 -2.21
C SER A 60 9.16 -16.50 -1.73
N PRO A 61 8.56 -15.68 -2.61
CA PRO A 61 7.61 -14.65 -2.24
C PRO A 61 6.31 -15.19 -1.63
N THR A 62 6.13 -16.50 -1.62
CA THR A 62 4.87 -17.20 -1.38
C THR A 62 4.39 -17.17 0.07
N ALA A 63 5.26 -17.29 1.07
CA ALA A 63 4.82 -17.34 2.48
C ALA A 63 4.55 -15.94 3.05
N ALA A 64 5.43 -14.98 2.78
CA ALA A 64 5.24 -13.59 3.21
C ALA A 64 4.02 -12.94 2.55
N GLY A 65 3.78 -13.23 1.27
CA GLY A 65 2.60 -12.75 0.54
C GLY A 65 1.28 -13.35 1.02
N ALA A 66 1.28 -14.60 1.51
CA ALA A 66 0.07 -15.28 1.98
C ALA A 66 -0.53 -14.59 3.22
N GLY A 67 0.30 -14.20 4.19
CA GLY A 67 -0.15 -13.50 5.40
C GLY A 67 -0.78 -12.13 5.09
N VAL A 68 -0.18 -11.37 4.16
CA VAL A 68 -0.74 -10.08 3.73
C VAL A 68 -2.04 -10.27 2.95
N ALA A 69 -2.11 -11.25 2.05
CA ALA A 69 -3.33 -11.57 1.30
C ALA A 69 -4.50 -11.95 2.23
N GLU A 70 -4.22 -12.70 3.30
CA GLU A 70 -5.23 -13.03 4.31
C GLU A 70 -5.70 -11.78 5.08
N GLN A 71 -4.80 -10.86 5.45
CA GLN A 71 -5.18 -9.60 6.09
C GLN A 71 -6.08 -8.75 5.18
N ILE A 72 -5.74 -8.62 3.90
CA ILE A 72 -6.57 -7.92 2.91
C ILE A 72 -7.94 -8.60 2.79
N SER A 73 -7.98 -9.93 2.70
CA SER A 73 -9.22 -10.69 2.61
C SER A 73 -10.07 -10.56 3.88
N ALA A 74 -9.44 -10.54 5.06
CA ALA A 74 -10.12 -10.30 6.32
C ALA A 74 -10.76 -8.91 6.35
N LYS A 75 -10.05 -7.86 5.93
CA LYS A 75 -10.60 -6.50 5.82
C LYS A 75 -11.75 -6.42 4.81
N ARG A 76 -11.66 -7.08 3.65
CA ARG A 76 -12.77 -7.13 2.67
C ARG A 76 -14.02 -7.81 3.22
N ARG A 77 -13.88 -8.80 4.11
CA ARG A 77 -15.02 -9.44 4.77
C ARG A 77 -15.73 -8.51 5.78
N THR A 78 -15.12 -7.43 6.21
CA THR A 78 -15.75 -6.44 7.11
C THR A 78 -16.58 -5.39 6.38
N LEU A 79 -16.57 -5.37 5.03
CA LEU A 79 -17.38 -4.42 4.26
C LEU A 79 -18.88 -4.65 4.50
N ILE A 80 -19.58 -3.56 4.73
CA ILE A 80 -21.03 -3.57 4.96
C ILE A 80 -21.73 -3.27 3.63
N ALA A 81 -22.40 -4.27 3.08
CA ALA A 81 -22.98 -4.18 1.74
C ALA A 81 -23.97 -3.02 1.57
N ASP A 82 -24.78 -2.72 2.59
CA ASP A 82 -25.74 -1.62 2.52
C ASP A 82 -25.05 -0.26 2.65
N ALA A 83 -23.96 -0.15 3.41
CA ALA A 83 -23.13 1.06 3.42
C ALA A 83 -22.43 1.28 2.07
N VAL A 84 -21.92 0.21 1.43
CA VAL A 84 -21.35 0.29 0.07
C VAL A 84 -22.38 0.82 -0.92
N LYS A 85 -23.61 0.28 -0.90
CA LYS A 85 -24.70 0.78 -1.76
C LYS A 85 -25.02 2.26 -1.45
N ALA A 86 -25.02 2.64 -0.18
CA ALA A 86 -25.28 4.04 0.18
C ALA A 86 -24.25 5.00 -0.38
N LEU A 87 -22.96 4.64 -0.36
CA LEU A 87 -21.91 5.43 -0.99
C LEU A 87 -22.11 5.53 -2.51
N GLN A 88 -22.34 4.41 -3.19
CA GLN A 88 -22.59 4.37 -4.64
C GLN A 88 -23.80 5.22 -5.05
N GLU A 89 -24.90 5.16 -4.28
CA GLU A 89 -26.08 5.98 -4.54
C GLU A 89 -25.81 7.48 -4.29
N THR A 90 -24.93 7.82 -3.35
CA THR A 90 -24.51 9.21 -3.12
C THR A 90 -23.70 9.74 -4.29
N GLU A 91 -22.74 8.98 -4.79
CA GLU A 91 -21.94 9.32 -5.96
C GLU A 91 -22.82 9.42 -7.22
N SER A 92 -23.76 8.48 -7.38
CA SER A 92 -24.74 8.51 -8.46
C SER A 92 -25.60 9.79 -8.40
N ALA A 93 -26.03 10.22 -7.21
CA ALA A 93 -26.81 11.44 -7.04
C ALA A 93 -26.04 12.67 -7.51
N LEU A 94 -24.72 12.77 -7.21
CA LEU A 94 -23.87 13.85 -7.73
C LEU A 94 -23.82 13.86 -9.26
N GLY A 95 -23.61 12.70 -9.88
CA GLY A 95 -23.60 12.56 -11.33
C GLY A 95 -24.94 12.95 -11.96
N LEU A 96 -26.06 12.58 -11.33
CA LEU A 96 -27.41 12.95 -11.78
C LEU A 96 -27.68 14.46 -11.63
N LEU A 97 -27.20 15.10 -10.56
CA LEU A 97 -27.30 16.55 -10.40
C LEU A 97 -26.50 17.30 -11.47
N ALA A 98 -25.29 16.82 -11.77
CA ALA A 98 -24.47 17.38 -12.86
C ALA A 98 -25.16 17.24 -14.24
N ALA A 99 -25.96 16.17 -14.45
CA ALA A 99 -26.77 15.95 -15.65
C ALA A 99 -28.13 16.71 -15.64
N GLY A 100 -28.42 17.49 -14.60
CA GLY A 100 -29.69 18.24 -14.46
C GLY A 100 -30.91 17.37 -14.08
N LYS A 101 -30.69 16.12 -13.60
CA LYS A 101 -31.72 15.14 -13.29
C LYS A 101 -32.06 15.14 -11.79
N ALA A 102 -32.62 16.24 -11.32
CA ALA A 102 -32.84 16.48 -9.89
C ALA A 102 -33.74 15.44 -9.20
N ASP A 103 -34.83 14.99 -9.87
CA ASP A 103 -35.74 13.99 -9.29
C ASP A 103 -35.08 12.59 -9.18
N GLU A 104 -34.30 12.20 -10.18
CA GLU A 104 -33.53 10.95 -10.13
C GLU A 104 -32.46 11.00 -9.02
N ALA A 105 -31.77 12.15 -8.85
CA ALA A 105 -30.80 12.35 -7.77
C ALA A 105 -31.45 12.26 -6.39
N ARG A 106 -32.64 12.84 -6.22
CA ARG A 106 -33.40 12.74 -4.96
C ARG A 106 -33.81 11.30 -4.65
N ALA A 107 -34.21 10.52 -5.67
CA ALA A 107 -34.52 9.11 -5.50
C ALA A 107 -33.27 8.29 -5.10
N ALA A 108 -32.11 8.59 -5.68
CA ALA A 108 -30.82 7.98 -5.29
C ALA A 108 -30.48 8.28 -3.81
N LEU A 109 -30.63 9.54 -3.37
CA LEU A 109 -30.38 9.91 -1.97
C LEU A 109 -31.38 9.25 -1.00
N ALA A 110 -32.62 9.03 -1.41
CA ALA A 110 -33.59 8.28 -0.61
C ALA A 110 -33.14 6.82 -0.42
N ARG A 111 -32.64 6.16 -1.47
CA ARG A 111 -32.07 4.82 -1.37
C ARG A 111 -30.82 4.80 -0.51
N ALA A 112 -29.90 5.75 -0.69
CA ALA A 112 -28.71 5.88 0.14
C ALA A 112 -29.05 6.00 1.63
N THR A 113 -30.01 6.86 1.96
CA THR A 113 -30.48 7.06 3.34
C THR A 113 -31.11 5.77 3.91
N GLY A 114 -31.97 5.11 3.14
CA GLY A 114 -32.58 3.84 3.55
C GLY A 114 -31.54 2.74 3.84
N ASN A 115 -30.51 2.61 2.99
CA ASN A 115 -29.42 1.68 3.20
C ASN A 115 -28.66 1.96 4.51
N LEU A 116 -28.39 3.24 4.83
CA LEU A 116 -27.72 3.59 6.09
C LEU A 116 -28.62 3.38 7.32
N GLU A 117 -29.92 3.54 7.19
CA GLU A 117 -30.87 3.23 8.27
C GLU A 117 -30.90 1.74 8.58
N VAL A 118 -30.74 0.86 7.56
CA VAL A 118 -30.58 -0.58 7.77
C VAL A 118 -29.31 -0.87 8.57
N VAL A 119 -28.17 -0.27 8.20
CA VAL A 119 -26.89 -0.43 8.93
C VAL A 119 -27.02 0.01 10.38
N LEU A 120 -27.59 1.19 10.64
CA LEU A 120 -27.80 1.73 11.99
C LEU A 120 -28.77 0.89 12.82
N SER A 121 -29.76 0.27 12.16
CA SER A 121 -30.70 -0.61 12.86
C SER A 121 -30.07 -1.94 13.26
N ALA A 122 -29.13 -2.45 12.45
CA ALA A 122 -28.40 -3.68 12.73
C ALA A 122 -27.35 -3.49 13.84
N ASP A 123 -26.66 -2.34 13.85
CA ASP A 123 -25.66 -1.99 14.88
C ASP A 123 -25.77 -0.49 15.22
N PRO A 124 -26.59 -0.13 16.21
CA PRO A 124 -26.78 1.26 16.63
C PRO A 124 -25.52 1.92 17.24
N GLY A 125 -24.56 1.12 17.68
CA GLY A 125 -23.29 1.57 18.25
C GLY A 125 -22.16 1.77 17.23
N LEU A 126 -22.39 1.40 15.98
CA LEU A 126 -21.37 1.49 14.94
C LEU A 126 -21.10 2.98 14.60
N ALA A 127 -19.85 3.42 14.82
CA ALA A 127 -19.44 4.79 14.53
C ALA A 127 -19.02 4.95 13.06
N LEU A 128 -18.34 3.95 12.49
CA LEU A 128 -17.75 3.95 11.15
C LEU A 128 -18.18 2.70 10.41
N ALA A 129 -18.78 2.86 9.23
CA ALA A 129 -19.20 1.75 8.37
C ALA A 129 -18.19 1.55 7.23
N PRO A 130 -17.43 0.44 7.19
CA PRO A 130 -16.46 0.17 6.14
C PRO A 130 -17.15 -0.09 4.79
N VAL A 131 -16.69 0.63 3.75
CA VAL A 131 -17.31 0.62 2.41
C VAL A 131 -16.35 0.27 1.28
N ASP A 132 -15.02 0.43 1.48
CA ASP A 132 -14.02 0.07 0.49
C ASP A 132 -12.72 -0.38 1.15
N VAL A 133 -12.00 -1.28 0.49
CA VAL A 133 -10.66 -1.76 0.89
C VAL A 133 -9.74 -1.74 -0.30
N GLN A 134 -8.74 -0.88 -0.22
CA GLN A 134 -7.65 -0.81 -1.18
C GLN A 134 -6.36 -1.36 -0.56
N ALA A 135 -5.54 -2.02 -1.37
CA ALA A 135 -4.22 -2.47 -0.98
C ALA A 135 -3.20 -1.98 -2.00
N MET A 136 -2.16 -1.33 -1.52
CA MET A 136 -1.06 -0.81 -2.32
C MET A 136 0.24 -1.45 -1.85
N LEU A 137 1.07 -1.88 -2.79
CA LEU A 137 2.40 -2.43 -2.54
C LEU A 137 3.44 -1.40 -2.97
N HIS A 138 4.28 -1.01 -2.03
CA HIS A 138 5.55 -0.34 -2.29
C HIS A 138 6.66 -1.32 -1.91
N ASP A 139 7.61 -1.57 -2.80
CA ASP A 139 8.69 -2.52 -2.53
C ASP A 139 10.01 -2.02 -3.10
N VAL A 140 10.85 -1.52 -2.23
CA VAL A 140 12.21 -1.14 -2.57
C VAL A 140 13.15 -2.31 -2.26
N VAL A 141 13.86 -2.79 -3.30
CA VAL A 141 14.84 -3.87 -3.17
C VAL A 141 16.25 -3.26 -3.13
N ILE A 142 16.64 -2.76 -1.97
CA ILE A 142 17.95 -2.13 -1.74
C ILE A 142 18.61 -2.67 -0.48
N ALA A 143 19.93 -2.47 -0.36
CA ALA A 143 20.67 -2.81 0.86
C ALA A 143 20.48 -1.71 1.92
N PRO A 144 20.59 -2.02 3.24
CA PRO A 144 20.49 -1.02 4.31
C PRO A 144 21.42 0.17 4.13
N GLY A 145 22.69 -0.06 3.74
CA GLY A 145 23.65 1.02 3.48
C GLY A 145 23.27 1.95 2.32
N GLU A 146 22.48 1.48 1.37
CA GLU A 146 21.95 2.34 0.30
C GLU A 146 20.82 3.24 0.81
N VAL A 147 19.99 2.74 1.73
CA VAL A 147 18.97 3.56 2.42
C VAL A 147 19.65 4.72 3.17
N GLU A 148 20.72 4.42 3.92
CA GLU A 148 21.50 5.43 4.65
C GLU A 148 22.08 6.48 3.70
N ARG A 149 22.61 6.05 2.55
CA ARG A 149 23.14 6.97 1.55
C ARG A 149 22.08 7.90 0.97
N ILE A 150 20.90 7.36 0.63
CA ILE A 150 19.77 8.15 0.08
C ILE A 150 19.24 9.10 1.15
N ARG A 151 19.13 8.65 2.41
CA ARG A 151 18.73 9.49 3.55
C ARG A 151 19.67 10.68 3.71
N GLY A 152 20.98 10.46 3.72
CA GLY A 152 21.94 11.54 3.82
C GLY A 152 21.86 12.53 2.64
N GLN A 153 21.56 12.05 1.43
CA GLN A 153 21.34 12.94 0.28
C GLN A 153 20.04 13.76 0.42
N ALA A 154 18.98 13.18 0.97
CA ALA A 154 17.73 13.89 1.24
C ALA A 154 17.92 14.96 2.33
N GLU A 155 18.66 14.66 3.41
CA GLU A 155 19.05 15.61 4.47
C GLU A 155 19.82 16.77 3.87
N ALA A 156 20.85 16.51 3.06
CA ALA A 156 21.63 17.56 2.39
C ALA A 156 20.78 18.41 1.42
N ALA A 157 19.77 17.83 0.78
CA ALA A 157 18.84 18.56 -0.07
C ALA A 157 17.91 19.47 0.76
N LEU A 158 17.46 19.01 1.94
CA LEU A 158 16.67 19.81 2.88
C LEU A 158 17.47 21.01 3.39
N ASP A 159 18.73 20.82 3.80
CA ASP A 159 19.63 21.89 4.27
C ASP A 159 19.86 22.97 3.21
N GLN A 160 19.80 22.59 1.93
CA GLN A 160 19.90 23.51 0.78
C GLN A 160 18.56 24.13 0.35
N GLY A 161 17.47 23.86 1.08
CA GLY A 161 16.12 24.32 0.74
C GLY A 161 15.49 23.62 -0.48
N ARG A 162 16.08 22.52 -0.98
CA ARG A 162 15.59 21.75 -2.12
C ARG A 162 14.54 20.70 -1.69
N LEU A 163 13.42 21.18 -1.13
CA LEU A 163 12.37 20.36 -0.53
C LEU A 163 11.80 19.29 -1.48
N GLN A 164 11.60 19.64 -2.77
CA GLN A 164 11.02 18.71 -3.73
C GLN A 164 11.99 17.60 -4.14
N ASP A 165 13.30 17.87 -4.10
CA ASP A 165 14.31 16.84 -4.33
C ASP A 165 14.36 15.85 -3.17
N ALA A 166 14.41 16.35 -1.93
CA ALA A 166 14.38 15.53 -0.72
C ALA A 166 13.10 14.66 -0.68
N ARG A 167 11.93 15.25 -0.97
CA ARG A 167 10.65 14.53 -1.02
C ARG A 167 10.68 13.36 -2.01
N ARG A 168 11.23 13.56 -3.23
CA ARG A 168 11.34 12.48 -4.22
C ARG A 168 12.23 11.35 -3.73
N MET A 169 13.39 11.68 -3.14
CA MET A 169 14.32 10.67 -2.59
C MET A 169 13.67 9.84 -1.48
N ILE A 170 12.97 10.49 -0.54
CA ILE A 170 12.30 9.81 0.57
C ILE A 170 11.12 8.96 0.08
N ALA A 171 10.37 9.44 -0.91
CA ALA A 171 9.21 8.73 -1.44
C ALA A 171 9.58 7.37 -2.07
N GLU A 172 10.83 7.19 -2.51
CA GLU A 172 11.35 5.94 -3.06
C GLU A 172 11.81 4.95 -1.96
N LEU A 173 11.84 5.37 -0.68
CA LEU A 173 12.30 4.55 0.44
C LEU A 173 11.16 3.83 1.17
N ALA A 174 10.20 3.27 0.43
CA ALA A 174 9.12 2.50 1.01
C ALA A 174 9.21 1.01 0.63
N SER A 175 9.09 0.12 1.63
CA SER A 175 9.00 -1.33 1.43
C SER A 175 7.88 -1.87 2.33
N GLU A 176 6.63 -1.73 1.86
CA GLU A 176 5.45 -1.94 2.69
C GLU A 176 4.21 -2.31 1.86
N HIS A 177 3.27 -3.03 2.49
CA HIS A 177 1.89 -3.05 2.06
C HIS A 177 1.09 -2.01 2.84
N VAL A 178 0.39 -1.14 2.13
CA VAL A 178 -0.58 -0.20 2.72
C VAL A 178 -1.99 -0.71 2.44
N ILE A 179 -2.72 -1.07 3.49
CA ILE A 179 -4.14 -1.44 3.40
C ILE A 179 -4.95 -0.24 3.87
N SER A 180 -5.73 0.36 2.97
CA SER A 180 -6.61 1.48 3.25
C SER A 180 -8.06 1.01 3.30
N VAL A 181 -8.77 1.30 4.40
CA VAL A 181 -10.20 1.04 4.57
C VAL A 181 -10.91 2.37 4.59
N THR A 182 -11.81 2.59 3.63
CA THR A 182 -12.68 3.77 3.60
C THR A 182 -13.95 3.49 4.39
N ASN A 183 -14.33 4.42 5.26
CA ASN A 183 -15.46 4.29 6.16
C ASN A 183 -16.41 5.49 6.05
N ILE A 184 -17.71 5.24 6.12
CA ILE A 184 -18.74 6.28 6.28
C ILE A 184 -18.88 6.61 7.78
N PRO A 185 -18.74 7.91 8.19
CA PRO A 185 -19.03 8.34 9.56
C PRO A 185 -20.55 8.41 9.79
N LEU A 186 -21.11 7.40 10.48
CA LEU A 186 -22.56 7.24 10.63
C LEU A 186 -23.23 8.32 11.47
N ALA A 187 -22.48 9.05 12.29
CA ALA A 187 -23.01 10.17 13.08
C ALA A 187 -23.44 11.38 12.23
N THR A 188 -22.77 11.62 11.10
CA THR A 188 -22.94 12.87 10.32
C THR A 188 -23.44 12.65 8.91
N TYR A 189 -23.00 11.58 8.27
CA TYR A 189 -23.26 11.34 6.86
C TYR A 189 -24.76 11.18 6.51
N PRO A 190 -25.59 10.41 7.27
CA PRO A 190 -27.03 10.30 6.97
C PRO A 190 -27.78 11.64 7.04
N SER A 191 -27.38 12.52 7.96
CA SER A 191 -28.00 13.85 8.07
C SER A 191 -27.64 14.74 6.89
N ALA A 192 -26.42 14.67 6.38
CA ALA A 192 -25.98 15.39 5.18
C ALA A 192 -26.76 14.95 3.93
N LEU A 193 -27.03 13.65 3.76
CA LEU A 193 -27.86 13.15 2.65
C LEU A 193 -29.30 13.68 2.73
N LYS A 194 -29.90 13.68 3.91
CA LYS A 194 -31.26 14.25 4.14
C LYS A 194 -31.29 15.74 3.84
N GLN A 195 -30.27 16.49 4.24
CA GLN A 195 -30.12 17.91 3.94
C GLN A 195 -29.99 18.17 2.43
N ALA A 196 -29.15 17.41 1.73
CA ALA A 196 -29.00 17.51 0.28
C ALA A 196 -30.32 17.23 -0.46
N ALA A 197 -31.06 16.20 -0.05
CA ALA A 197 -32.37 15.88 -0.61
C ALA A 197 -33.39 17.02 -0.41
N ALA A 198 -33.37 17.67 0.75
CA ALA A 198 -34.22 18.85 1.03
C ALA A 198 -33.82 20.06 0.16
N LEU A 199 -32.53 20.29 -0.06
CA LEU A 199 -32.03 21.34 -0.95
C LEU A 199 -32.45 21.12 -2.40
N ILE A 200 -32.38 19.87 -2.89
CA ILE A 200 -32.87 19.53 -4.25
C ILE A 200 -34.36 19.82 -4.36
N HIS A 201 -35.16 19.43 -3.37
CA HIS A 201 -36.60 19.72 -3.35
C HIS A 201 -36.90 21.22 -3.39
N ALA A 202 -36.06 22.04 -2.75
CA ALA A 202 -36.17 23.49 -2.76
C ALA A 202 -35.63 24.17 -4.03
N GLY A 203 -35.17 23.41 -5.03
CA GLY A 203 -34.54 23.91 -6.26
C GLY A 203 -33.12 24.47 -6.07
N ARG A 204 -32.49 24.25 -4.90
CA ARG A 204 -31.16 24.75 -4.53
C ARG A 204 -30.08 23.75 -4.88
N THR A 205 -30.01 23.37 -6.19
CA THR A 205 -29.16 22.26 -6.68
C THR A 205 -27.68 22.50 -6.40
N ALA A 206 -27.16 23.72 -6.57
CA ALA A 206 -25.76 24.02 -6.32
C ALA A 206 -25.36 23.77 -4.85
N GLU A 207 -26.24 24.11 -3.92
CA GLU A 207 -25.98 23.87 -2.49
C GLU A 207 -26.13 22.41 -2.12
N ALA A 208 -27.01 21.68 -2.79
CA ALA A 208 -27.10 20.23 -2.63
C ALA A 208 -25.80 19.54 -3.07
N VAL A 209 -25.23 19.93 -4.22
CA VAL A 209 -23.92 19.44 -4.69
C VAL A 209 -22.84 19.72 -3.65
N ALA A 210 -22.70 20.98 -3.19
CA ALA A 210 -21.70 21.34 -2.18
C ALA A 210 -21.87 20.54 -0.86
N THR A 211 -23.12 20.26 -0.46
CA THR A 211 -23.42 19.45 0.73
C THR A 211 -22.97 18.00 0.55
N LEU A 212 -23.19 17.40 -0.64
CA LEU A 212 -22.77 16.03 -0.94
C LEU A 212 -21.25 15.91 -1.09
N GLU A 213 -20.60 16.87 -1.74
CA GLU A 213 -19.11 16.93 -1.82
C GLU A 213 -18.51 17.05 -0.43
N THR A 214 -19.08 17.90 0.43
CA THR A 214 -18.66 17.98 1.84
C THR A 214 -18.87 16.65 2.55
N ALA A 215 -20.02 15.98 2.39
CA ALA A 215 -20.25 14.67 2.98
C ALA A 215 -19.21 13.63 2.54
N LEU A 216 -18.90 13.56 1.24
CA LEU A 216 -17.86 12.66 0.71
C LEU A 216 -16.46 13.01 1.24
N SER A 217 -16.16 14.29 1.46
CA SER A 217 -14.87 14.70 2.06
C SER A 217 -14.74 14.31 3.54
N THR A 218 -15.84 13.96 4.22
CA THR A 218 -15.81 13.47 5.61
C THR A 218 -15.60 11.98 5.75
N LEU A 219 -15.49 11.22 4.64
CA LEU A 219 -15.15 9.80 4.69
C LEU A 219 -13.82 9.59 5.44
N VAL A 220 -13.80 8.62 6.33
CA VAL A 220 -12.63 8.30 7.16
C VAL A 220 -11.83 7.19 6.53
N ILE A 221 -10.56 7.45 6.23
CA ILE A 221 -9.63 6.45 5.70
C ILE A 221 -8.75 5.96 6.84
N GLU A 222 -8.86 4.68 7.16
CA GLU A 222 -7.97 3.99 8.10
C GLU A 222 -6.89 3.26 7.30
N ARG A 223 -5.61 3.56 7.58
CA ARG A 223 -4.47 2.91 6.93
C ARG A 223 -3.75 1.98 7.89
N THR A 224 -3.50 0.76 7.44
CA THR A 224 -2.64 -0.20 8.13
C THR A 224 -1.39 -0.39 7.26
N ILE A 225 -0.22 -0.13 7.82
CA ILE A 225 1.07 -0.32 7.16
C ILE A 225 1.64 -1.66 7.62
N ILE A 226 2.03 -2.50 6.67
CA ILE A 226 2.68 -3.79 6.91
C ILE A 226 4.09 -3.73 6.32
N PRO A 227 5.14 -3.57 7.14
CA PRO A 227 6.51 -3.48 6.67
C PRO A 227 6.99 -4.80 6.07
N LEU A 228 7.31 -4.82 4.78
CA LEU A 228 7.78 -6.04 4.09
C LEU A 228 9.08 -6.61 4.65
N PRO A 229 10.08 -5.81 5.06
CA PRO A 229 11.30 -6.36 5.64
C PRO A 229 11.02 -7.19 6.90
N LEU A 230 10.10 -6.78 7.79
CA LEU A 230 9.76 -7.54 8.98
C LEU A 230 9.03 -8.84 8.62
N VAL A 231 8.05 -8.78 7.70
CA VAL A 231 7.34 -9.97 7.21
C VAL A 231 8.30 -10.97 6.56
N ARG A 232 9.28 -10.49 5.78
CA ARG A 232 10.31 -11.32 5.17
C ARG A 232 11.28 -11.93 6.20
N ALA A 233 11.65 -11.16 7.23
CA ALA A 233 12.47 -11.67 8.32
C ALA A 233 11.75 -12.81 9.05
N GLU A 234 10.47 -12.64 9.38
CA GLU A 234 9.66 -13.67 10.02
C GLU A 234 9.57 -14.94 9.16
N ALA A 235 9.28 -14.81 7.86
CA ALA A 235 9.20 -15.94 6.94
C ALA A 235 10.54 -16.71 6.83
N LEU A 236 11.67 -15.99 6.81
CA LEU A 236 13.01 -16.60 6.82
C LEU A 236 13.29 -17.37 8.11
N LEU A 237 12.82 -16.87 9.24
CA LEU A 237 12.95 -17.54 10.53
C LEU A 237 12.04 -18.76 10.65
N ASP A 238 10.82 -18.70 10.11
CA ASP A 238 9.92 -19.86 10.05
C ASP A 238 10.55 -20.98 9.18
N GLU A 239 11.25 -20.64 8.09
CA GLU A 239 12.00 -21.59 7.27
C GLU A 239 13.26 -22.11 7.98
N ALA A 240 13.92 -21.29 8.78
CA ALA A 240 15.11 -21.67 9.54
C ALA A 240 14.80 -22.61 10.71
N ARG A 241 13.62 -22.47 11.32
CA ARG A 241 13.19 -23.18 12.54
C ARG A 241 13.36 -24.70 12.46
N PRO A 242 12.79 -25.43 11.48
CA PRO A 242 12.92 -26.88 11.41
C PRO A 242 14.36 -27.34 11.24
N LEU A 243 15.20 -26.54 10.55
CA LEU A 243 16.62 -26.81 10.45
C LEU A 243 17.31 -26.64 11.82
N ALA A 244 17.03 -25.56 12.53
CA ALA A 244 17.65 -25.28 13.82
C ALA A 244 17.26 -26.29 14.92
N GLU A 245 16.06 -26.83 14.86
CA GLU A 245 15.54 -27.82 15.83
C GLU A 245 16.05 -29.24 15.54
N ASN A 246 16.53 -29.55 14.34
CA ASN A 246 17.08 -30.85 13.97
C ASN A 246 18.56 -31.00 14.43
N PRO A 247 18.90 -31.81 15.44
CA PRO A 247 20.30 -32.01 15.87
C PRO A 247 21.13 -32.87 14.89
N GLN A 248 20.49 -33.51 13.92
CA GLN A 248 21.16 -34.38 12.93
C GLN A 248 21.30 -33.73 11.55
N ARG A 249 21.45 -32.38 11.54
CA ARG A 249 21.60 -31.62 10.28
C ARG A 249 22.85 -32.08 9.49
N SER A 250 22.71 -32.26 8.19
CA SER A 250 23.83 -32.36 7.27
C SER A 250 24.61 -31.03 7.18
N ALA A 251 25.82 -31.09 6.61
CA ALA A 251 26.60 -29.88 6.35
C ALA A 251 25.85 -28.88 5.45
N ALA A 252 25.16 -29.37 4.43
CA ALA A 252 24.35 -28.53 3.52
C ALA A 252 23.19 -27.86 4.24
N GLU A 253 22.52 -28.54 5.16
CA GLU A 253 21.45 -27.98 6.00
C GLU A 253 21.98 -26.93 6.98
N ASN A 254 23.16 -27.14 7.57
CA ASN A 254 23.83 -26.14 8.40
C ASN A 254 24.17 -24.87 7.57
N ASP A 255 24.64 -25.02 6.34
CA ASP A 255 24.91 -23.88 5.45
C ASP A 255 23.63 -23.15 5.07
N ARG A 256 22.53 -23.90 4.83
CA ARG A 256 21.21 -23.30 4.58
C ARG A 256 20.73 -22.51 5.79
N LEU A 257 20.80 -23.07 6.99
CA LEU A 257 20.42 -22.43 8.24
C LEU A 257 21.17 -21.09 8.41
N ARG A 258 22.51 -21.10 8.26
CA ARG A 258 23.31 -19.88 8.35
C ARG A 258 22.88 -18.81 7.34
N ARG A 259 22.59 -19.22 6.08
CA ARG A 259 22.13 -18.27 5.06
C ARG A 259 20.77 -17.67 5.42
N LEU A 260 19.82 -18.46 5.95
CA LEU A 260 18.50 -17.99 6.35
C LEU A 260 18.59 -17.00 7.51
N LEU A 261 19.38 -17.32 8.56
CA LEU A 261 19.58 -16.42 9.70
C LEU A 261 20.25 -15.10 9.27
N ALA A 262 21.29 -15.17 8.44
CA ALA A 262 21.94 -13.98 7.89
C ALA A 262 21.00 -13.16 6.97
N ALA A 263 20.11 -13.80 6.23
CA ALA A 263 19.11 -13.12 5.43
C ALA A 263 18.05 -12.44 6.30
N ALA A 264 17.57 -13.11 7.36
CA ALA A 264 16.65 -12.53 8.33
C ALA A 264 17.25 -11.29 9.01
N ARG A 265 18.52 -11.38 9.44
CA ARG A 265 19.26 -10.23 10.01
C ARG A 265 19.27 -9.03 9.06
N ARG A 266 19.59 -9.22 7.78
CA ARG A 266 19.59 -8.16 6.79
C ARG A 266 18.21 -7.52 6.59
N GLN A 267 17.13 -8.30 6.68
CA GLN A 267 15.78 -7.77 6.61
C GLN A 267 15.43 -6.90 7.83
N ILE A 268 15.85 -7.30 9.03
CA ILE A 268 15.67 -6.49 10.25
C ILE A 268 16.50 -5.20 10.15
N GLU A 269 17.74 -5.29 9.68
CA GLU A 269 18.58 -4.10 9.40
C GLU A 269 17.92 -3.15 8.41
N LEU A 270 17.30 -3.70 7.35
CA LEU A 270 16.57 -2.90 6.36
C LEU A 270 15.33 -2.25 6.98
N ALA A 271 14.56 -2.98 7.82
CA ALA A 271 13.42 -2.41 8.52
C ALA A 271 13.83 -1.22 9.41
N ARG A 272 14.93 -1.34 10.14
CA ARG A 272 15.50 -0.28 10.96
C ARG A 272 15.94 0.91 10.11
N ALA A 273 16.69 0.68 9.04
CA ALA A 273 17.18 1.73 8.15
C ALA A 273 16.03 2.52 7.49
N LEU A 274 14.93 1.85 7.13
CA LEU A 274 13.71 2.45 6.59
C LEU A 274 12.81 3.10 7.65
N GLY A 275 13.10 2.92 8.96
CA GLY A 275 12.35 3.53 10.05
C GLY A 275 11.06 2.79 10.43
N TYR A 276 10.89 1.52 10.02
CA TYR A 276 9.73 0.70 10.41
C TYR A 276 9.84 0.12 11.83
N ALA A 277 11.04 0.07 12.40
CA ALA A 277 11.28 -0.39 13.75
C ALA A 277 12.29 0.53 14.43
N THR A 278 12.15 0.71 15.75
CA THR A 278 13.09 1.49 16.52
C THR A 278 14.40 0.71 16.80
N GLU A 279 15.42 1.40 17.27
CA GLU A 279 16.68 0.76 17.68
C GLU A 279 16.43 -0.26 18.79
N ALA A 280 15.63 0.09 19.79
CA ALA A 280 15.32 -0.78 20.91
C ALA A 280 14.57 -2.07 20.47
N ASP A 281 13.64 -1.96 19.52
CA ASP A 281 12.90 -3.11 19.00
C ASP A 281 13.83 -4.05 18.22
N THR A 282 14.69 -3.50 17.39
CA THR A 282 15.64 -4.29 16.57
C THR A 282 16.77 -4.90 17.39
N ASP A 283 17.25 -4.23 18.44
CA ASP A 283 18.31 -4.76 19.31
C ASP A 283 17.86 -6.06 19.99
N ALA A 284 16.62 -6.12 20.48
CA ALA A 284 16.05 -7.33 21.05
C ALA A 284 15.97 -8.49 20.02
N LEU A 285 15.64 -8.19 18.77
CA LEU A 285 15.63 -9.18 17.68
C LEU A 285 17.05 -9.65 17.32
N PHE A 286 18.04 -8.76 17.30
CA PHE A 286 19.44 -9.11 17.05
C PHE A 286 20.05 -9.96 18.16
N ASP A 287 19.70 -9.69 19.43
CA ASP A 287 20.15 -10.49 20.57
C ASP A 287 19.62 -11.92 20.48
N GLU A 288 18.34 -12.11 20.15
CA GLU A 288 17.77 -13.44 19.96
C GLU A 288 18.36 -14.14 18.73
N LEU A 289 18.55 -13.44 17.58
CA LEU A 289 19.23 -14.00 16.43
C LEU A 289 20.64 -14.48 16.77
N THR A 290 21.42 -13.66 17.48
CA THR A 290 22.78 -14.01 17.92
C THR A 290 22.77 -15.24 18.84
N THR A 291 21.73 -15.33 19.69
CA THR A 291 21.55 -16.50 20.57
C THR A 291 21.22 -17.76 19.76
N ILE A 292 20.36 -17.65 18.74
CA ILE A 292 20.04 -18.76 17.82
C ILE A 292 21.31 -19.19 17.06
N GLU A 293 22.03 -18.25 16.44
CA GLU A 293 23.27 -18.50 15.73
C GLU A 293 24.27 -19.27 16.58
N ARG A 294 24.57 -18.78 17.79
CA ARG A 294 25.51 -19.42 18.72
C ARG A 294 25.05 -20.81 19.19
N ARG A 295 23.74 -20.98 19.45
CA ARG A 295 23.20 -22.28 19.90
C ARG A 295 23.12 -23.30 18.82
N THR A 296 23.03 -22.89 17.55
CA THR A 296 22.94 -23.77 16.38
C THR A 296 24.30 -24.01 15.72
N GLU A 297 25.40 -23.42 16.24
CA GLU A 297 26.74 -23.71 15.75
C GLU A 297 27.04 -25.21 15.79
N GLY A 298 27.62 -25.71 14.70
CA GLY A 298 27.86 -27.15 14.52
C GLY A 298 26.54 -27.91 14.42
N GLN A 299 26.28 -28.77 15.39
CA GLN A 299 25.05 -29.57 15.52
C GLN A 299 24.22 -29.21 16.78
N GLY A 300 24.42 -28.03 17.33
CA GLY A 300 23.65 -27.56 18.46
C GLY A 300 22.17 -27.40 18.11
N SER A 301 21.26 -27.49 19.11
CA SER A 301 19.81 -27.35 18.89
C SER A 301 19.32 -25.95 19.26
N GLY A 302 18.51 -25.37 18.38
CA GLY A 302 17.80 -24.12 18.60
C GLY A 302 16.37 -24.27 19.14
N ALA A 303 16.01 -25.43 19.67
CA ALA A 303 14.67 -25.69 20.16
C ALA A 303 14.21 -24.64 21.19
N GLY A 304 12.99 -24.13 21.03
CA GLY A 304 12.35 -23.14 21.90
C GLY A 304 12.86 -21.70 21.77
N LEU A 305 13.90 -21.43 20.96
CA LEU A 305 14.39 -20.06 20.73
C LEU A 305 13.50 -19.26 19.75
N PHE A 306 12.94 -19.94 18.76
CA PHE A 306 12.10 -19.30 17.75
C PHE A 306 10.78 -18.76 18.29
N ASP A 307 10.24 -19.33 19.34
CA ASP A 307 9.02 -18.83 19.97
C ASP A 307 9.23 -17.46 20.62
N ARG A 308 10.42 -17.19 21.17
CA ARG A 308 10.77 -15.90 21.75
C ARG A 308 10.92 -14.82 20.69
N ILE A 309 11.64 -15.11 19.60
CA ILE A 309 11.80 -14.13 18.51
C ILE A 309 10.46 -13.85 17.83
N LYS A 310 9.59 -14.86 17.69
CA LYS A 310 8.24 -14.69 17.13
C LYS A 310 7.37 -13.81 18.02
N ALA A 311 7.47 -13.92 19.33
CA ALA A 311 6.77 -13.04 20.27
C ALA A 311 7.22 -11.57 20.16
N LEU A 312 8.48 -11.30 19.79
CA LEU A 312 8.97 -9.94 19.52
C LEU A 312 8.33 -9.36 18.26
N PHE A 313 8.31 -10.12 17.16
CA PHE A 313 7.61 -9.67 15.93
C PHE A 313 6.13 -9.37 16.15
N ALA A 314 5.44 -10.18 16.97
CA ALA A 314 4.02 -9.95 17.27
C ALA A 314 3.76 -8.65 18.05
N ARG A 315 4.73 -8.16 18.83
CA ARG A 315 4.63 -6.87 19.53
C ARG A 315 4.78 -5.69 18.59
N ASP A 316 5.68 -5.79 17.61
CA ASP A 316 5.96 -4.73 16.64
C ASP A 316 4.87 -4.63 15.53
N ALA A 317 4.18 -5.75 15.24
CA ALA A 317 3.08 -5.79 14.27
C ALA A 317 1.83 -4.99 14.72
N SER A 318 1.77 -4.52 15.97
CA SER A 318 0.66 -3.72 16.51
C SER A 318 0.81 -2.22 16.23
N VAL A 319 1.24 -1.82 15.03
CA VAL A 319 1.20 -0.40 14.62
C VAL A 319 -0.26 0.04 14.56
N SER A 320 -0.63 1.00 15.41
CA SER A 320 -1.99 1.54 15.46
C SER A 320 -2.39 2.10 14.10
N PRO A 321 -3.60 1.79 13.61
CA PRO A 321 -4.06 2.30 12.32
C PRO A 321 -4.08 3.83 12.32
N GLN A 322 -3.48 4.44 11.30
CA GLN A 322 -3.55 5.88 11.09
C GLN A 322 -4.93 6.23 10.52
N ARG A 323 -5.58 7.24 11.11
CA ARG A 323 -6.88 7.76 10.64
C ARG A 323 -6.69 9.11 9.96
N GLU A 324 -7.29 9.25 8.79
CA GLU A 324 -7.28 10.48 7.99
C GLU A 324 -8.68 10.69 7.39
N THR A 325 -9.09 11.96 7.23
CA THR A 325 -10.32 12.27 6.47
C THR A 325 -10.00 12.39 4.98
N ALA A 326 -10.90 11.96 4.12
CA ALA A 326 -10.71 11.96 2.66
C ALA A 326 -10.41 13.36 2.08
N GLY A 327 -10.79 14.44 2.77
CA GLY A 327 -10.52 15.82 2.36
C GLY A 327 -9.16 16.39 2.77
N ALA A 328 -8.37 15.70 3.58
CA ALA A 328 -7.10 16.24 4.10
C ALA A 328 -5.90 16.06 3.15
N GLY A 329 -6.07 15.40 2.01
CA GLY A 329 -5.00 15.04 1.07
C GLY A 329 -5.07 15.70 -0.31
N GLN A 330 -5.84 16.79 -0.51
CA GLN A 330 -5.91 17.54 -1.79
C GLN A 330 -5.17 18.85 -1.71
#